data_031f0d6e29642cedc76793cdf78531a8
#
_entry.id   031f0d6e29642cedc76793cdf78531a8
#
_cell.length_a   1.000
_cell.length_b   1.000
_cell.length_c   1.000
_cell.angle_alpha   90.00
_cell.angle_beta   90.00
_cell.angle_gamma   90.00
#
_symmetry.space_group_name_H-M   'P 1'
#
loop_
_entity.id
_entity.type
_entity.pdbx_description
1 polymer ?
#
loop_
_entity_poly.entity_id
_entity_poly.type
_entity_poly.pdbx_seq_one_letter_code
_entity_poly.pdbx_strand_id
1 'polypeptide(L)'
;MKLILGSASPRRLELLAKLNINPSEVVSPNIDESIKSNELPLQYCKRIAHEKLKHFQNKYKDSVILTADTIAYTGRKLIDKTDDENIAYKNLLRLSGKRHRVSTSICIRNLENRIFKKTVTTVVSFKVLSSQDIEDYMKTNDWQGVAGSYKIQGMAESFIKSLNGSYSNVVGLPLFEVKNLLISAGYK
;
A
#
# COMPACT_ATOMS: atom_id res chain seq x y z
N MET A 1 -8.12 -15.23 -18.66
CA MET A 1 -8.23 -13.75 -18.78
C MET A 1 -6.90 -13.13 -18.38
N LYS A 2 -6.44 -12.06 -19.03
CA LYS A 2 -5.19 -11.39 -18.68
C LYS A 2 -5.43 -10.41 -17.52
N LEU A 3 -4.50 -10.41 -16.55
CA LEU A 3 -4.46 -9.41 -15.47
C LEU A 3 -3.18 -8.59 -15.59
N ILE A 4 -3.31 -7.29 -15.55
CA ILE A 4 -2.19 -6.35 -15.48
C ILE A 4 -2.11 -5.79 -14.06
N LEU A 5 -0.96 -5.91 -13.42
CA LEU A 5 -0.70 -5.25 -12.14
C LEU A 5 0.00 -3.91 -12.39
N GLY A 6 -0.74 -2.81 -12.21
CA GLY A 6 -0.23 -1.44 -12.32
C GLY A 6 0.47 -0.99 -11.02
N SER A 7 1.66 -1.53 -10.76
CA SER A 7 2.41 -1.23 -9.53
C SER A 7 3.89 -1.60 -9.65
N ALA A 8 4.77 -0.76 -9.11
CA ALA A 8 6.21 -1.06 -8.96
C ALA A 8 6.51 -1.89 -7.69
N SER A 9 5.53 -2.13 -6.82
CA SER A 9 5.76 -2.78 -5.52
C SER A 9 5.90 -4.30 -5.67
N PRO A 10 7.08 -4.91 -5.37
CA PRO A 10 7.25 -6.36 -5.40
C PRO A 10 6.35 -7.07 -4.38
N ARG A 11 6.08 -6.43 -3.24
CA ARG A 11 5.20 -6.97 -2.20
C ARG A 11 3.77 -7.24 -2.69
N ARG A 12 3.25 -6.42 -3.60
CA ARG A 12 1.92 -6.64 -4.19
C ARG A 12 1.90 -7.86 -5.10
N LEU A 13 2.98 -8.09 -5.84
CA LEU A 13 3.13 -9.29 -6.65
C LEU A 13 3.18 -10.54 -5.77
N GLU A 14 3.99 -10.52 -4.70
CA GLU A 14 4.06 -11.60 -3.72
C GLU A 14 2.69 -11.88 -3.05
N LEU A 15 1.92 -10.83 -2.74
CA LEU A 15 0.59 -10.98 -2.18
C LEU A 15 -0.39 -11.63 -3.17
N LEU A 16 -0.36 -11.26 -4.45
CA LEU A 16 -1.19 -11.91 -5.49
C LEU A 16 -0.82 -13.38 -5.65
N ALA A 17 0.46 -13.72 -5.59
CA ALA A 17 0.93 -15.11 -5.65
C ALA A 17 0.33 -15.97 -4.53
N LYS A 18 0.07 -15.43 -3.33
CA LYS A 18 -0.64 -16.13 -2.25
C LYS A 18 -2.09 -16.51 -2.60
N LEU A 19 -2.68 -15.82 -3.57
CA LEU A 19 -4.00 -16.17 -4.12
C LEU A 19 -3.90 -17.08 -5.36
N ASN A 20 -2.71 -17.55 -5.72
CA ASN A 20 -2.40 -18.23 -6.98
C ASN A 20 -2.74 -17.38 -8.22
N ILE A 21 -2.63 -16.04 -8.07
CA ILE A 21 -2.86 -15.09 -9.16
C ILE A 21 -1.51 -14.57 -9.63
N ASN A 22 -1.18 -14.91 -10.88
CA ASN A 22 0.02 -14.42 -11.56
C ASN A 22 -0.40 -13.40 -12.62
N PRO A 23 -0.11 -12.10 -12.44
CA PRO A 23 -0.37 -11.10 -13.46
C PRO A 23 0.37 -11.44 -14.76
N SER A 24 -0.30 -11.23 -15.90
CA SER A 24 0.34 -11.41 -17.22
C SER A 24 1.45 -10.39 -17.46
N GLU A 25 1.34 -9.22 -16.80
CA GLU A 25 2.33 -8.14 -16.88
C GLU A 25 2.29 -7.30 -15.59
N VAL A 26 3.46 -6.81 -15.18
CA VAL A 26 3.62 -5.89 -14.04
C VAL A 26 4.21 -4.60 -14.58
N VAL A 27 3.48 -3.50 -14.48
CA VAL A 27 3.86 -2.21 -15.07
C VAL A 27 3.76 -1.11 -14.03
N SER A 28 4.84 -0.35 -13.86
CA SER A 28 4.81 0.83 -13.00
C SER A 28 4.11 2.00 -13.70
N PRO A 29 3.01 2.54 -13.16
CA PRO A 29 2.43 3.76 -13.70
C PRO A 29 3.32 4.96 -13.36
N ASN A 30 3.64 5.76 -14.37
CA ASN A 30 4.33 7.03 -14.18
C ASN A 30 3.30 8.15 -14.03
N ILE A 31 3.04 8.56 -12.79
CA ILE A 31 2.09 9.63 -12.46
C ILE A 31 2.68 10.56 -11.40
N ASP A 32 2.16 11.78 -11.31
CA ASP A 32 2.47 12.69 -10.21
C ASP A 32 1.76 12.24 -8.92
N GLU A 33 2.52 11.80 -7.94
CA GLU A 33 2.04 11.40 -6.62
C GLU A 33 2.09 12.55 -5.59
N SER A 34 2.26 13.80 -6.00
CA SER A 34 2.30 14.92 -5.06
C SER A 34 0.96 15.12 -4.33
N ILE A 35 1.04 15.54 -3.06
CA ILE A 35 -0.13 15.84 -2.24
C ILE A 35 -0.70 17.19 -2.65
N LYS A 36 -2.02 17.28 -2.84
CA LYS A 36 -2.71 18.55 -3.15
C LYS A 36 -2.96 19.35 -1.87
N SER A 37 -3.09 20.67 -2.02
CA SER A 37 -3.40 21.56 -0.91
C SER A 37 -4.67 21.09 -0.19
N ASN A 38 -4.62 21.01 1.15
CA ASN A 38 -5.70 20.57 2.04
C ASN A 38 -6.21 19.13 1.79
N GLU A 39 -5.50 18.30 1.04
CA GLU A 39 -5.90 16.93 0.78
C GLU A 39 -5.72 16.06 2.02
N LEU A 40 -6.80 15.41 2.45
CA LEU A 40 -6.75 14.46 3.57
C LEU A 40 -6.13 13.13 3.14
N PRO A 41 -5.48 12.38 4.07
CA PRO A 41 -4.80 11.13 3.75
C PRO A 41 -5.64 10.14 2.94
N LEU A 42 -6.89 9.89 3.33
CA LEU A 42 -7.76 8.96 2.60
C LEU A 42 -8.19 9.49 1.21
N GLN A 43 -8.31 10.80 1.04
CA GLN A 43 -8.60 11.40 -0.26
C GLN A 43 -7.41 11.22 -1.19
N TYR A 44 -6.21 11.51 -0.70
CA TYR A 44 -4.95 11.28 -1.40
C TYR A 44 -4.80 9.82 -1.84
N CYS A 45 -4.92 8.86 -0.92
CA CYS A 45 -4.79 7.44 -1.22
C CYS A 45 -5.77 6.97 -2.31
N LYS A 46 -7.04 7.42 -2.23
CA LYS A 46 -8.07 7.10 -3.23
C LYS A 46 -7.76 7.73 -4.59
N ARG A 47 -7.30 8.99 -4.59
CA ARG A 47 -6.94 9.70 -5.81
C ARG A 47 -5.77 9.01 -6.50
N ILE A 48 -4.68 8.75 -5.79
CA ILE A 48 -3.48 8.14 -6.36
C ILE A 48 -3.78 6.75 -6.94
N ALA A 49 -4.51 5.90 -6.21
CA ALA A 49 -4.92 4.59 -6.74
C ALA A 49 -5.72 4.72 -8.05
N HIS A 50 -6.60 5.71 -8.14
CA HIS A 50 -7.41 5.96 -9.34
C HIS A 50 -6.60 6.58 -10.48
N GLU A 51 -5.71 7.52 -10.21
CA GLU A 51 -4.83 8.12 -11.21
C GLU A 51 -3.87 7.09 -11.82
N LYS A 52 -3.34 6.18 -10.98
CA LYS A 52 -2.61 4.98 -11.45
C LYS A 52 -3.43 4.15 -12.45
N LEU A 53 -4.72 3.95 -12.18
CA LEU A 53 -5.60 3.22 -13.11
C LEU A 53 -5.83 4.01 -14.40
N LYS A 54 -6.06 5.32 -14.31
CA LYS A 54 -6.25 6.19 -15.48
C LYS A 54 -5.05 6.18 -16.43
N HIS A 55 -3.82 6.06 -15.90
CA HIS A 55 -2.61 5.95 -16.71
C HIS A 55 -2.70 4.84 -17.76
N PHE A 56 -3.46 3.77 -17.46
CA PHE A 56 -3.67 2.63 -18.36
C PHE A 56 -4.96 2.69 -19.17
N GLN A 57 -5.71 3.81 -19.13
CA GLN A 57 -7.07 3.89 -19.70
C GLN A 57 -7.13 3.52 -21.18
N ASN A 58 -6.11 3.87 -21.96
CA ASN A 58 -6.04 3.59 -23.40
C ASN A 58 -5.12 2.41 -23.74
N LYS A 59 -4.55 1.76 -22.74
CA LYS A 59 -3.73 0.56 -22.86
C LYS A 59 -4.50 -0.65 -22.32
N TYR A 60 -4.10 -1.83 -22.74
CA TYR A 60 -4.60 -3.09 -22.20
C TYR A 60 -6.13 -3.24 -22.27
N LYS A 61 -6.72 -2.94 -23.45
CA LYS A 61 -8.19 -2.99 -23.65
C LYS A 61 -8.77 -4.38 -23.36
N ASP A 62 -8.00 -5.45 -23.63
CA ASP A 62 -8.40 -6.86 -23.46
C ASP A 62 -7.90 -7.44 -22.13
N SER A 63 -7.70 -6.62 -21.10
CA SER A 63 -7.15 -7.05 -19.83
C SER A 63 -7.88 -6.41 -18.65
N VAL A 64 -7.99 -7.17 -17.57
CA VAL A 64 -8.33 -6.61 -16.25
C VAL A 64 -7.10 -5.88 -15.71
N ILE A 65 -7.29 -4.70 -15.16
CA ILE A 65 -6.19 -3.90 -14.59
C ILE A 65 -6.43 -3.71 -13.11
N LEU A 66 -5.44 -4.03 -12.31
CA LEU A 66 -5.41 -3.80 -10.85
C LEU A 66 -4.37 -2.73 -10.53
N THR A 67 -4.79 -1.67 -9.88
CA THR A 67 -3.91 -0.67 -9.27
C THR A 67 -4.22 -0.50 -7.80
N ALA A 68 -3.23 -0.08 -7.02
CA ALA A 68 -3.43 0.22 -5.62
C ALA A 68 -2.46 1.33 -5.16
N ASP A 69 -2.86 2.00 -4.09
CA ASP A 69 -1.99 2.89 -3.35
C ASP A 69 -2.09 2.62 -1.86
N THR A 70 -0.97 2.78 -1.13
CA THR A 70 -0.88 2.47 0.31
C THR A 70 -0.19 3.61 1.03
N ILE A 71 -0.83 4.08 2.09
CA ILE A 71 -0.33 5.16 2.94
C ILE A 71 -0.32 4.76 4.41
N ALA A 72 0.61 5.31 5.17
CA ALA A 72 0.58 5.34 6.63
C ALA A 72 0.32 6.76 7.12
N TYR A 73 -0.47 6.92 8.18
CA TYR A 73 -0.80 8.24 8.70
C TYR A 73 -1.23 8.23 10.17
N THR A 74 -1.05 9.37 10.84
CA THR A 74 -1.55 9.64 12.19
C THR A 74 -2.42 10.90 12.18
N GLY A 75 -3.66 10.81 12.64
CA GLY A 75 -4.62 11.91 12.52
C GLY A 75 -4.81 12.32 11.06
N ARG A 76 -4.44 13.56 10.72
CA ARG A 76 -4.51 14.13 9.36
C ARG A 76 -3.15 14.20 8.66
N LYS A 77 -2.08 13.68 9.27
CA LYS A 77 -0.71 13.80 8.74
C LYS A 77 -0.22 12.48 8.19
N LEU A 78 0.18 12.49 6.93
CA LEU A 78 0.86 11.36 6.30
C LEU A 78 2.21 11.09 6.99
N ILE A 79 2.62 9.84 6.92
CA ILE A 79 3.96 9.38 7.24
C ILE A 79 4.51 8.86 5.92
N ASP A 80 5.21 9.75 5.22
CA ASP A 80 5.60 9.54 3.83
C ASP A 80 6.64 8.43 3.69
N LYS A 81 6.71 7.89 2.50
CA LYS A 81 7.84 7.07 2.06
C LYS A 81 9.06 7.96 1.96
N THR A 82 10.21 7.42 2.30
CA THR A 82 11.47 8.16 2.22
C THR A 82 12.63 7.23 1.95
N ASP A 83 13.66 7.76 1.31
CA ASP A 83 14.97 7.16 1.18
C ASP A 83 16.01 7.96 2.00
N ASP A 84 15.58 8.96 2.78
CA ASP A 84 16.38 9.73 3.73
C ASP A 84 16.30 9.07 5.11
N GLU A 85 17.47 8.67 5.64
CA GLU A 85 17.62 7.98 6.92
C GLU A 85 17.12 8.82 8.09
N ASN A 86 17.38 10.13 8.10
CA ASN A 86 16.96 11.03 9.17
C ASN A 86 15.43 11.18 9.21
N ILE A 87 14.78 11.18 8.04
CA ILE A 87 13.32 11.23 7.95
C ILE A 87 12.74 9.90 8.43
N ALA A 88 13.32 8.76 8.02
CA ALA A 88 12.88 7.44 8.48
C ALA A 88 13.01 7.29 9.99
N TYR A 89 14.13 7.71 10.57
CA TYR A 89 14.33 7.71 12.02
C TYR A 89 13.26 8.54 12.75
N LYS A 90 12.99 9.75 12.26
CA LYS A 90 11.92 10.62 12.82
C LYS A 90 10.54 9.99 12.66
N ASN A 91 10.28 9.28 11.58
CA ASN A 91 9.02 8.56 11.39
C ASN A 91 8.85 7.46 12.44
N LEU A 92 9.89 6.66 12.72
CA LEU A 92 9.87 5.61 13.75
C LEU A 92 9.65 6.20 15.16
N LEU A 93 10.34 7.29 15.50
CA LEU A 93 10.09 8.03 16.76
C LEU A 93 8.63 8.51 16.84
N ARG A 94 8.06 8.99 15.75
CA ARG A 94 6.67 9.45 15.71
C ARG A 94 5.68 8.31 15.92
N LEU A 95 6.02 7.09 15.49
CA LEU A 95 5.20 5.88 15.64
C LEU A 95 5.35 5.21 17.00
N SER A 96 6.49 5.40 17.67
CA SER A 96 6.84 4.80 18.97
C SER A 96 5.74 5.02 20.02
N GLY A 97 5.25 3.93 20.61
CA GLY A 97 4.22 3.91 21.64
C GLY A 97 2.82 4.35 21.19
N LYS A 98 2.58 4.50 19.88
CA LYS A 98 1.33 5.08 19.36
C LYS A 98 0.58 4.14 18.44
N ARG A 99 -0.68 4.50 18.20
CA ARG A 99 -1.51 3.93 17.14
C ARG A 99 -1.43 4.79 15.89
N HIS A 100 -1.31 4.14 14.76
CA HIS A 100 -1.40 4.77 13.45
C HIS A 100 -2.30 3.96 12.53
N ARG A 101 -2.63 4.51 11.38
CA ARG A 101 -3.45 3.84 10.37
C ARG A 101 -2.63 3.59 9.12
N VAL A 102 -2.84 2.42 8.55
CA VAL A 102 -2.39 2.08 7.20
C VAL A 102 -3.61 1.84 6.34
N SER A 103 -3.72 2.60 5.25
CA SER A 103 -4.84 2.46 4.31
C SER A 103 -4.33 2.12 2.93
N THR A 104 -4.98 1.13 2.30
CA THR A 104 -4.77 0.80 0.89
C THR A 104 -6.05 1.01 0.12
N SER A 105 -5.98 1.82 -0.93
CA SER A 105 -7.02 1.96 -1.93
C SER A 105 -6.72 1.09 -3.12
N ILE A 106 -7.74 0.35 -3.58
CA ILE A 106 -7.69 -0.55 -4.73
C ILE A 106 -8.60 -0.01 -5.81
N CYS A 107 -8.16 -0.05 -7.05
CA CYS A 107 -8.98 0.18 -8.23
C CYS A 107 -8.78 -0.98 -9.21
N ILE A 108 -9.88 -1.57 -9.70
CA ILE A 108 -9.88 -2.61 -10.72
C ILE A 108 -10.74 -2.15 -11.88
N ARG A 109 -10.24 -2.23 -13.11
CA ARG A 109 -10.99 -2.02 -14.33
C ARG A 109 -11.17 -3.38 -15.04
N ASN A 110 -12.41 -3.72 -15.38
CA ASN A 110 -12.71 -4.92 -16.15
C ASN A 110 -12.69 -4.65 -17.67
N LEU A 111 -12.97 -5.69 -18.45
CA LEU A 111 -12.98 -5.65 -19.94
C LEU A 111 -14.04 -4.69 -20.49
N GLU A 112 -15.12 -4.48 -19.78
CA GLU A 112 -16.23 -3.56 -20.13
C GLU A 112 -15.94 -2.11 -19.69
N ASN A 113 -14.71 -1.81 -19.26
CA ASN A 113 -14.31 -0.50 -18.70
C ASN A 113 -15.03 -0.10 -17.41
N ARG A 114 -15.72 -1.03 -16.74
CA ARG A 114 -16.31 -0.78 -15.43
C ARG A 114 -15.22 -0.77 -14.37
N ILE A 115 -15.30 0.21 -13.45
CA ILE A 115 -14.30 0.40 -12.41
C ILE A 115 -14.87 0.00 -11.05
N PHE A 116 -14.19 -0.89 -10.37
CA PHE A 116 -14.46 -1.34 -9.00
C PHE A 116 -13.41 -0.72 -8.07
N LYS A 117 -13.87 -0.18 -6.94
CA LYS A 117 -13.00 0.52 -5.97
C LYS A 117 -13.28 0.08 -4.56
N LYS A 118 -12.24 -0.07 -3.75
CA LYS A 118 -12.34 -0.30 -2.31
C LYS A 118 -11.17 0.36 -1.61
N THR A 119 -11.41 0.85 -0.40
CA THR A 119 -10.36 1.33 0.50
C THR A 119 -10.46 0.59 1.81
N VAL A 120 -9.36 0.04 2.28
CA VAL A 120 -9.26 -0.72 3.52
C VAL A 120 -8.32 0.02 4.45
N THR A 121 -8.71 0.13 5.71
CA THR A 121 -7.90 0.76 6.76
C THR A 121 -7.63 -0.23 7.88
N THR A 122 -6.38 -0.35 8.28
CA THR A 122 -5.93 -1.15 9.43
C THR A 122 -5.29 -0.23 10.46
N VAL A 123 -5.63 -0.43 11.72
CA VAL A 123 -4.99 0.26 12.84
C VAL A 123 -3.85 -0.61 13.35
N VAL A 124 -2.66 -0.04 13.41
CA VAL A 124 -1.44 -0.67 13.93
C VAL A 124 -1.02 0.04 15.19
N SER A 125 -0.72 -0.70 16.26
CA SER A 125 -0.24 -0.16 17.53
C SER A 125 1.20 -0.61 17.77
N PHE A 126 2.12 0.34 17.94
CA PHE A 126 3.52 0.06 18.24
C PHE A 126 3.78 0.04 19.75
N LYS A 127 4.77 -0.77 20.18
CA LYS A 127 5.40 -0.62 21.49
C LYS A 127 6.14 0.71 21.56
N VAL A 128 6.51 1.14 22.76
CA VAL A 128 7.52 2.19 22.90
C VAL A 128 8.84 1.62 22.38
N LEU A 129 9.45 2.29 21.41
CA LEU A 129 10.72 1.89 20.83
C LEU A 129 11.86 2.51 21.65
N SER A 130 12.84 1.70 22.03
CA SER A 130 14.12 2.20 22.55
C SER A 130 14.98 2.76 21.40
N SER A 131 16.02 3.53 21.74
CA SER A 131 17.01 3.97 20.75
C SER A 131 17.63 2.77 20.04
N GLN A 132 17.94 1.70 20.78
CA GLN A 132 18.52 0.47 20.22
C GLN A 132 17.57 -0.22 19.23
N ASP A 133 16.26 -0.30 19.53
CA ASP A 133 15.26 -0.85 18.60
C ASP A 133 15.29 -0.12 17.25
N ILE A 134 15.37 1.21 17.29
CA ILE A 134 15.37 2.04 16.09
C ILE A 134 16.70 1.89 15.34
N GLU A 135 17.83 1.98 16.03
CA GLU A 135 19.15 1.85 15.44
C GLU A 135 19.34 0.49 14.74
N ASP A 136 18.93 -0.60 15.39
CA ASP A 136 19.04 -1.94 14.80
C ASP A 136 18.10 -2.10 13.60
N TYR A 137 16.89 -1.51 13.67
CA TYR A 137 16.00 -1.51 12.53
C TYR A 137 16.53 -0.69 11.36
N MET A 138 17.13 0.48 11.61
CA MET A 138 17.71 1.31 10.55
C MET A 138 18.79 0.60 9.76
N LYS A 139 19.59 -0.27 10.41
CA LYS A 139 20.62 -1.10 9.75
C LYS A 139 20.06 -2.10 8.73
N THR A 140 18.77 -2.48 8.86
CA THR A 140 18.15 -3.45 7.94
C THR A 140 17.84 -2.85 6.56
N ASN A 141 17.80 -1.54 6.43
CA ASN A 141 17.31 -0.80 5.26
C ASN A 141 15.85 -1.11 4.86
N ASP A 142 15.10 -1.83 5.70
CA ASP A 142 13.68 -2.16 5.46
C ASP A 142 12.74 -0.96 5.55
N TRP A 143 13.25 0.19 5.93
CA TRP A 143 12.52 1.46 5.98
C TRP A 143 12.43 2.17 4.62
N GLN A 144 13.32 1.83 3.66
CA GLN A 144 13.43 2.53 2.37
C GLN A 144 12.19 2.33 1.49
N GLY A 145 11.69 3.42 0.93
CA GLY A 145 10.60 3.41 -0.07
C GLY A 145 9.29 2.80 0.40
N VAL A 146 9.05 2.69 1.71
CA VAL A 146 7.83 2.08 2.25
C VAL A 146 7.00 3.08 3.07
N ALA A 147 5.67 2.94 2.99
CA ALA A 147 4.75 3.78 3.75
C ALA A 147 4.98 3.62 5.26
N GLY A 148 5.18 4.73 5.96
CA GLY A 148 5.44 4.72 7.40
C GLY A 148 6.87 4.35 7.78
N SER A 149 7.77 4.19 6.82
CA SER A 149 9.18 3.80 7.01
C SER A 149 9.35 2.48 7.76
N TYR A 150 8.42 1.51 7.57
CA TYR A 150 8.59 0.16 8.13
C TYR A 150 7.93 -0.92 7.27
N LYS A 151 8.52 -2.12 7.27
CA LYS A 151 7.97 -3.34 6.68
C LYS A 151 7.46 -4.27 7.79
N ILE A 152 6.14 -4.51 7.83
CA ILE A 152 5.52 -5.39 8.81
C ILE A 152 5.99 -6.84 8.71
N GLN A 153 6.39 -7.30 7.55
CA GLN A 153 6.88 -8.66 7.32
C GLN A 153 8.37 -8.86 7.66
N GLY A 154 9.05 -7.84 8.14
CA GLY A 154 10.43 -7.87 8.57
C GLY A 154 10.59 -7.67 10.08
N MET A 155 11.75 -7.20 10.49
CA MET A 155 12.07 -6.95 11.91
C MET A 155 11.04 -6.06 12.61
N ALA A 156 10.39 -5.13 11.89
CA ALA A 156 9.38 -4.23 12.47
C ALA A 156 8.11 -4.96 12.97
N GLU A 157 7.90 -6.24 12.64
CA GLU A 157 6.84 -7.04 13.26
C GLU A 157 7.00 -7.09 14.79
N SER A 158 8.24 -7.14 15.28
CA SER A 158 8.55 -7.12 16.72
C SER A 158 8.16 -5.82 17.43
N PHE A 159 7.88 -4.75 16.69
CA PHE A 159 7.44 -3.47 17.24
C PHE A 159 5.92 -3.41 17.44
N ILE A 160 5.17 -4.34 16.82
CA ILE A 160 3.71 -4.30 16.76
C ILE A 160 3.11 -5.00 17.97
N LYS A 161 2.41 -4.24 18.82
CA LYS A 161 1.65 -4.78 19.95
C LYS A 161 0.32 -5.36 19.53
N SER A 162 -0.34 -4.72 18.55
CA SER A 162 -1.63 -5.17 18.04
C SER A 162 -1.89 -4.62 16.64
N LEU A 163 -2.66 -5.41 15.89
CA LEU A 163 -3.16 -5.07 14.57
C LEU A 163 -4.68 -5.26 14.58
N ASN A 164 -5.45 -4.21 14.27
CA ASN A 164 -6.90 -4.28 14.09
C ASN A 164 -7.24 -4.00 12.63
N GLY A 165 -7.56 -5.05 11.88
CA GLY A 165 -7.83 -5.06 10.46
C GLY A 165 -7.07 -6.14 9.72
N SER A 166 -6.62 -5.85 8.49
CA SER A 166 -5.98 -6.81 7.59
C SER A 166 -4.46 -6.65 7.58
N TYR A 167 -3.73 -7.74 7.85
CA TYR A 167 -2.27 -7.80 7.71
C TYR A 167 -1.84 -7.51 6.26
N SER A 168 -2.48 -8.15 5.29
CA SER A 168 -2.15 -7.96 3.87
C SER A 168 -2.44 -6.52 3.40
N ASN A 169 -3.37 -5.81 4.03
CA ASN A 169 -3.57 -4.37 3.82
C ASN A 169 -2.33 -3.57 4.25
N VAL A 170 -1.74 -3.90 5.40
CA VAL A 170 -0.52 -3.20 5.89
C VAL A 170 0.67 -3.49 4.99
N VAL A 171 0.79 -4.71 4.47
CA VAL A 171 1.83 -5.06 3.48
C VAL A 171 1.65 -4.29 2.16
N GLY A 172 0.37 -3.96 1.79
CA GLY A 172 0.09 -3.10 0.65
C GLY A 172 -0.95 -3.58 -0.36
N LEU A 173 -1.65 -4.71 -0.07
CA LEU A 173 -2.74 -5.21 -0.92
C LEU A 173 -3.68 -6.09 -0.08
N PRO A 174 -4.86 -5.61 0.35
CA PRO A 174 -5.80 -6.38 1.17
C PRO A 174 -6.43 -7.51 0.35
N LEU A 175 -5.96 -8.74 0.60
CA LEU A 175 -6.24 -9.91 -0.26
C LEU A 175 -7.71 -10.31 -0.27
N PHE A 176 -8.42 -10.18 0.86
CA PHE A 176 -9.85 -10.48 0.91
C PHE A 176 -10.64 -9.61 -0.06
N GLU A 177 -10.42 -8.30 -0.02
CA GLU A 177 -11.12 -7.35 -0.88
C GLU A 177 -10.66 -7.46 -2.34
N VAL A 178 -9.37 -7.69 -2.57
CA VAL A 178 -8.83 -7.88 -3.93
C VAL A 178 -9.47 -9.09 -4.60
N LYS A 179 -9.55 -10.24 -3.90
CA LYS A 179 -10.18 -11.44 -4.44
C LYS A 179 -11.64 -11.20 -4.79
N ASN A 180 -12.40 -10.58 -3.89
CA ASN A 180 -13.82 -10.28 -4.13
C ASN A 180 -14.02 -9.28 -5.28
N LEU A 181 -13.18 -8.24 -5.38
CA LEU A 181 -13.25 -7.28 -6.48
C LEU A 181 -12.86 -7.90 -7.82
N LEU A 182 -11.87 -8.79 -7.86
CA LEU A 182 -11.49 -9.52 -9.08
C LEU A 182 -12.63 -10.41 -9.56
N ILE A 183 -13.28 -11.14 -8.65
CA ILE A 183 -14.47 -11.95 -8.98
C ILE A 183 -15.58 -11.05 -9.53
N SER A 184 -15.87 -9.91 -8.87
CA SER A 184 -16.87 -8.94 -9.31
C SER A 184 -16.53 -8.31 -10.68
N ALA A 185 -15.25 -8.18 -10.98
CA ALA A 185 -14.75 -7.73 -12.28
C ALA A 185 -14.77 -8.83 -13.36
N GLY A 186 -15.22 -10.04 -13.03
CA GLY A 186 -15.29 -11.19 -13.94
C GLY A 186 -13.96 -11.92 -14.12
N TYR A 187 -12.93 -11.62 -13.35
CA TYR A 187 -11.66 -12.33 -13.38
C TYR A 187 -11.81 -13.70 -12.68
N LYS A 188 -11.57 -14.78 -13.45
CA LYS A 188 -11.65 -16.20 -13.01
C LYS A 188 -10.27 -16.84 -13.04
#